data_ad27034ceb339b39baab80bd855c284f
#
_entry.id   ad27034ceb339b39baab80bd855c284f
#
_cell.length_a   1.000
_cell.length_b   1.000
_cell.length_c   1.000
_cell.angle_alpha   90.00
_cell.angle_beta   90.00
_cell.angle_gamma   90.00
#
_symmetry.space_group_name_H-M   'P 1'
#
loop_
_entity.id
_entity.type
_entity.pdbx_description
1 polymer ?
#
loop_
_entity_poly.entity_id
_entity_poly.type
_entity_poly.pdbx_seq_one_letter_code
_entity_poly.pdbx_strand_id
1 'polypeptide(L)'
;AWTWSHLTSKPMSFPNIESLFREGDDTSSIVQWFGEQLDCSFNWRDAEEIRSKWEGPFIIKGLTTADDARNAADIDASAVVVSNHGGRQLDQAPSPLEVLPEVVQAVGDKLEVFADSGFRRGTDVIKALAMGANAVLIGRPYLYGLSAGGRAGVARALELLQTEIIRDMKLMGLCNVTEITPDCLRKRTEQRTASLSLML
;
A
#
# COMPACT_ATOMS: atom_id res chain seq x y z
N ALA A 1 -25.39 -9.16 15.94
CA ALA A 1 -25.95 -8.58 14.72
C ALA A 1 -25.15 -8.98 13.48
N TRP A 2 -23.82 -8.74 13.42
CA TRP A 2 -22.98 -9.06 12.25
C TRP A 2 -22.95 -10.58 11.94
N THR A 3 -22.73 -11.43 12.95
CA THR A 3 -22.69 -12.90 12.81
C THR A 3 -24.00 -13.44 12.22
N TRP A 4 -25.13 -12.94 12.71
CA TRP A 4 -26.44 -13.35 12.20
C TRP A 4 -26.65 -12.90 10.76
N SER A 5 -26.29 -11.66 10.44
CA SER A 5 -26.36 -11.14 9.06
C SER A 5 -25.48 -11.96 8.12
N HIS A 6 -24.27 -12.33 8.55
CA HIS A 6 -23.36 -13.16 7.75
C HIS A 6 -23.90 -14.57 7.51
N LEU A 7 -24.47 -15.22 8.54
CA LEU A 7 -25.04 -16.56 8.44
C LEU A 7 -26.34 -16.61 7.60
N THR A 8 -27.05 -15.49 7.49
CA THR A 8 -28.30 -15.39 6.71
C THR A 8 -28.13 -14.70 5.36
N SER A 9 -26.93 -14.19 5.05
CA SER A 9 -26.61 -13.60 3.74
C SER A 9 -26.40 -14.69 2.69
N LYS A 10 -26.53 -14.28 1.42
CA LYS A 10 -26.14 -15.14 0.30
C LYS A 10 -24.65 -15.51 0.41
N PRO A 11 -24.25 -16.69 -0.06
CA PRO A 11 -22.84 -17.05 -0.18
C PRO A 11 -22.04 -15.93 -0.85
N MET A 12 -20.78 -15.75 -0.42
CA MET A 12 -19.88 -14.81 -1.12
C MET A 12 -19.72 -15.26 -2.56
N SER A 13 -19.97 -14.35 -3.50
CA SER A 13 -19.71 -14.55 -4.92
C SER A 13 -18.78 -13.44 -5.42
N PHE A 14 -18.27 -13.63 -6.62
CA PHE A 14 -17.47 -12.63 -7.35
C PHE A 14 -18.25 -12.20 -8.60
N PRO A 15 -19.21 -11.25 -8.47
CA PRO A 15 -20.17 -10.95 -9.55
C PRO A 15 -19.51 -10.59 -10.89
N ASN A 16 -18.32 -9.95 -10.82
CA ASN A 16 -17.62 -9.52 -12.03
C ASN A 16 -17.00 -10.66 -12.84
N ILE A 17 -16.88 -11.84 -12.26
CA ILE A 17 -16.25 -12.99 -12.86
C ILE A 17 -17.12 -14.27 -12.77
N GLU A 18 -18.38 -14.14 -12.28
CA GLU A 18 -19.31 -15.27 -12.17
C GLU A 18 -19.47 -16.03 -13.50
N SER A 19 -19.45 -15.32 -14.62
CA SER A 19 -19.58 -15.93 -15.95
C SER A 19 -18.39 -16.82 -16.34
N LEU A 20 -17.27 -16.74 -15.63
CA LEU A 20 -16.05 -17.53 -15.86
C LEU A 20 -16.05 -18.85 -15.07
N PHE A 21 -16.97 -19.00 -14.11
CA PHE A 21 -17.08 -20.18 -13.26
C PHE A 21 -18.35 -20.96 -13.55
N ARG A 22 -18.30 -22.26 -13.24
CA ARG A 22 -19.44 -23.16 -13.36
C ARG A 22 -20.23 -23.17 -12.06
N GLU A 23 -21.52 -23.49 -12.16
CA GLU A 23 -22.36 -23.73 -11.00
C GLU A 23 -21.78 -24.92 -10.18
N GLY A 24 -21.39 -24.65 -8.92
CA GLY A 24 -20.75 -25.63 -8.05
C GLY A 24 -19.25 -25.43 -7.82
N ASP A 25 -18.61 -24.50 -8.50
CA ASP A 25 -17.22 -24.13 -8.21
C ASP A 25 -17.14 -23.49 -6.82
N ASP A 26 -16.19 -23.91 -6.02
CA ASP A 26 -15.95 -23.41 -4.68
C ASP A 26 -14.91 -22.26 -4.66
N THR A 27 -14.69 -21.70 -3.49
CA THR A 27 -13.72 -20.59 -3.32
C THR A 27 -12.29 -21.04 -3.65
N SER A 28 -11.96 -22.33 -3.52
CA SER A 28 -10.60 -22.83 -3.83
C SER A 28 -10.36 -22.85 -5.33
N SER A 29 -11.36 -23.24 -6.11
CA SER A 29 -11.33 -23.19 -7.58
C SER A 29 -11.10 -21.76 -8.08
N ILE A 30 -11.76 -20.78 -7.45
CA ILE A 30 -11.60 -19.37 -7.79
C ILE A 30 -10.18 -18.88 -7.48
N VAL A 31 -9.63 -19.25 -6.33
CA VAL A 31 -8.25 -18.86 -5.94
C VAL A 31 -7.23 -19.50 -6.88
N GLN A 32 -7.43 -20.77 -7.25
CA GLN A 32 -6.57 -21.46 -8.22
C GLN A 32 -6.62 -20.75 -9.57
N TRP A 33 -7.81 -20.43 -10.08
CA TRP A 33 -7.98 -19.72 -11.34
C TRP A 33 -7.23 -18.39 -11.35
N PHE A 34 -7.30 -17.60 -10.27
CA PHE A 34 -6.52 -16.36 -10.18
C PHE A 34 -5.01 -16.59 -10.25
N GLY A 35 -4.52 -17.68 -9.64
CA GLY A 35 -3.11 -18.06 -9.72
C GLY A 35 -2.68 -18.41 -11.15
N GLU A 36 -3.55 -19.06 -11.93
CA GLU A 36 -3.32 -19.44 -13.32
C GLU A 36 -3.35 -18.24 -14.29
N GLN A 37 -3.97 -17.11 -13.88
CA GLN A 37 -3.99 -15.89 -14.69
C GLN A 37 -2.71 -15.04 -14.54
N LEU A 38 -1.79 -15.40 -13.64
CA LEU A 38 -0.53 -14.66 -13.49
C LEU A 38 0.38 -14.95 -14.68
N ASP A 39 0.64 -13.93 -15.48
CA ASP A 39 1.58 -14.02 -16.60
C ASP A 39 3.01 -13.79 -16.12
N CYS A 40 3.77 -14.88 -16.02
CA CYS A 40 5.18 -14.85 -15.62
C CYS A 40 6.10 -14.24 -16.69
N SER A 41 5.61 -14.04 -17.92
CA SER A 41 6.39 -13.45 -19.02
C SER A 41 6.27 -11.93 -19.09
N PHE A 42 5.31 -11.31 -18.37
CA PHE A 42 5.09 -9.87 -18.35
C PHE A 42 6.35 -9.10 -17.96
N ASN A 43 6.72 -8.15 -18.78
CA ASN A 43 7.97 -7.40 -18.65
C ASN A 43 7.80 -5.90 -18.97
N TRP A 44 8.87 -5.12 -18.90
CA TRP A 44 8.82 -3.67 -19.10
C TRP A 44 8.41 -3.23 -20.50
N ARG A 45 8.62 -4.06 -21.55
CA ARG A 45 8.13 -3.77 -22.91
C ARG A 45 6.61 -3.88 -22.98
N ASP A 46 6.04 -4.84 -22.27
CA ASP A 46 4.59 -5.01 -22.20
C ASP A 46 3.96 -3.82 -21.45
N ALA A 47 4.61 -3.34 -20.38
CA ALA A 47 4.20 -2.14 -19.66
C ALA A 47 4.27 -0.89 -20.55
N GLU A 48 5.33 -0.72 -21.33
CA GLU A 48 5.49 0.36 -22.32
C GLU A 48 4.42 0.30 -23.41
N GLU A 49 4.10 -0.89 -23.91
CA GLU A 49 3.02 -1.09 -24.89
C GLU A 49 1.66 -0.65 -24.32
N ILE A 50 1.35 -1.02 -23.07
CA ILE A 50 0.12 -0.60 -22.41
C ILE A 50 0.12 0.93 -22.22
N ARG A 51 1.25 1.50 -21.75
CA ARG A 51 1.41 2.94 -21.56
C ARG A 51 1.17 3.71 -22.87
N SER A 52 1.69 3.20 -24.00
CA SER A 52 1.54 3.83 -25.30
C SER A 52 0.09 3.94 -25.80
N LYS A 53 -0.78 3.06 -25.30
CA LYS A 53 -2.22 3.02 -25.64
C LYS A 53 -3.08 3.83 -24.67
N TRP A 54 -2.50 4.37 -23.59
CA TRP A 54 -3.23 5.10 -22.57
C TRP A 54 -2.77 6.57 -22.51
N GLU A 55 -3.67 7.49 -22.81
CA GLU A 55 -3.35 8.93 -22.86
C GLU A 55 -3.38 9.63 -21.47
N GLY A 56 -3.96 8.98 -20.47
CA GLY A 56 -4.09 9.52 -19.10
C GLY A 56 -2.89 9.24 -18.20
N PRO A 57 -2.97 9.64 -16.93
CA PRO A 57 -1.95 9.28 -15.94
C PRO A 57 -1.79 7.76 -15.84
N PHE A 58 -0.54 7.28 -15.88
CA PHE A 58 -0.21 5.87 -15.82
C PHE A 58 0.62 5.61 -14.56
N ILE A 59 0.11 4.77 -13.69
CA ILE A 59 0.70 4.51 -12.36
C ILE A 59 1.06 3.04 -12.25
N ILE A 60 2.32 2.75 -11.96
CA ILE A 60 2.79 1.38 -11.73
C ILE A 60 2.85 1.11 -10.24
N LYS A 61 2.17 0.04 -9.84
CA LYS A 61 2.04 -0.35 -8.43
C LYS A 61 2.72 -1.69 -8.15
N GLY A 62 3.34 -1.81 -6.97
CA GLY A 62 3.97 -3.05 -6.52
C GLY A 62 5.48 -3.04 -6.60
N LEU A 63 6.09 -1.88 -6.85
CA LEU A 63 7.53 -1.74 -6.96
C LEU A 63 8.18 -1.73 -5.56
N THR A 64 9.29 -2.42 -5.44
CA THR A 64 10.07 -2.52 -4.20
C THR A 64 11.57 -2.31 -4.42
N THR A 65 11.97 -1.84 -5.61
CA THR A 65 13.37 -1.55 -5.93
C THR A 65 13.51 -0.21 -6.64
N ALA A 66 14.66 0.44 -6.47
CA ALA A 66 14.99 1.67 -7.18
C ALA A 66 15.14 1.44 -8.69
N ASP A 67 15.59 0.26 -9.12
CA ASP A 67 15.78 -0.05 -10.54
C ASP A 67 14.43 -0.19 -11.24
N ASP A 68 13.45 -0.84 -10.65
CA ASP A 68 12.09 -0.89 -11.20
C ASP A 68 11.44 0.50 -11.27
N ALA A 69 11.72 1.35 -10.28
CA ALA A 69 11.24 2.73 -10.32
C ALA A 69 11.87 3.53 -11.47
N ARG A 70 13.17 3.33 -11.76
CA ARG A 70 13.83 3.93 -12.94
C ARG A 70 13.20 3.42 -14.24
N ASN A 71 12.97 2.11 -14.36
CA ASN A 71 12.29 1.54 -15.52
C ASN A 71 10.89 2.14 -15.73
N ALA A 72 10.15 2.40 -14.62
CA ALA A 72 8.86 3.08 -14.70
C ALA A 72 9.00 4.53 -15.22
N ALA A 73 10.06 5.24 -14.82
CA ALA A 73 10.34 6.57 -15.34
C ALA A 73 10.71 6.55 -16.83
N ASP A 74 11.46 5.54 -17.26
CA ASP A 74 11.92 5.40 -18.65
C ASP A 74 10.76 5.15 -19.63
N ILE A 75 9.67 4.54 -19.17
CA ILE A 75 8.43 4.36 -19.96
C ILE A 75 7.42 5.48 -19.76
N ASP A 76 7.82 6.61 -19.19
CA ASP A 76 6.96 7.78 -18.98
C ASP A 76 5.74 7.49 -18.10
N ALA A 77 5.91 6.72 -17.03
CA ALA A 77 4.89 6.60 -15.98
C ALA A 77 4.70 7.94 -15.26
N SER A 78 3.49 8.24 -14.80
CA SER A 78 3.19 9.46 -14.07
C SER A 78 3.54 9.36 -12.58
N ALA A 79 3.43 8.16 -12.03
CA ALA A 79 3.73 7.86 -10.65
C ALA A 79 4.07 6.39 -10.45
N VAL A 80 4.67 6.10 -9.31
CA VAL A 80 4.89 4.73 -8.83
C VAL A 80 4.29 4.55 -7.43
N VAL A 81 3.84 3.34 -7.13
CA VAL A 81 3.43 2.99 -5.77
C VAL A 81 4.40 1.96 -5.20
N VAL A 82 5.16 2.38 -4.21
CA VAL A 82 6.01 1.48 -3.41
C VAL A 82 5.10 0.60 -2.55
N SER A 83 5.09 -0.70 -2.84
CA SER A 83 4.05 -1.60 -2.32
C SER A 83 4.50 -3.05 -2.30
N ASN A 84 4.27 -3.75 -1.21
CA ASN A 84 4.32 -5.22 -1.14
C ASN A 84 2.92 -5.86 -1.10
N HIS A 85 1.90 -5.13 -1.59
CA HIS A 85 0.50 -5.56 -1.59
C HIS A 85 -0.05 -5.90 -0.18
N GLY A 86 0.50 -5.30 0.86
CA GLY A 86 0.12 -5.58 2.26
C GLY A 86 0.61 -6.94 2.77
N GLY A 87 1.70 -7.46 2.20
CA GLY A 87 2.27 -8.76 2.52
C GLY A 87 1.40 -9.94 2.03
N ARG A 88 0.61 -9.76 0.95
CA ARG A 88 -0.34 -10.76 0.48
C ARG A 88 0.09 -11.50 -0.79
N GLN A 89 1.18 -11.10 -1.38
CA GLN A 89 1.73 -11.70 -2.61
C GLN A 89 3.04 -12.44 -2.28
N LEU A 90 4.17 -11.85 -2.63
CA LEU A 90 5.47 -12.43 -2.34
C LEU A 90 5.74 -12.43 -0.84
N ASP A 91 6.01 -13.61 -0.28
CA ASP A 91 6.42 -13.73 1.11
C ASP A 91 7.82 -13.13 1.32
N GLN A 92 8.05 -12.58 2.51
CA GLN A 92 9.31 -11.93 2.91
C GLN A 92 9.74 -10.74 2.02
N ALA A 93 8.82 -10.18 1.23
CA ALA A 93 9.08 -8.92 0.55
C ALA A 93 9.38 -7.81 1.57
N PRO A 94 10.29 -6.87 1.27
CA PRO A 94 10.64 -5.79 2.18
C PRO A 94 9.43 -4.91 2.51
N SER A 95 9.47 -4.27 3.67
CA SER A 95 8.47 -3.25 4.01
C SER A 95 8.60 -2.06 3.06
N PRO A 96 7.50 -1.53 2.53
CA PRO A 96 7.56 -0.34 1.68
C PRO A 96 8.28 0.86 2.32
N LEU A 97 8.16 1.07 3.63
CA LEU A 97 8.88 2.15 4.31
C LEU A 97 10.40 1.93 4.37
N GLU A 98 10.88 0.68 4.26
CA GLU A 98 12.32 0.39 4.21
C GLU A 98 12.93 0.77 2.87
N VAL A 99 12.20 0.55 1.78
CA VAL A 99 12.67 0.82 0.41
C VAL A 99 12.26 2.19 -0.13
N LEU A 100 11.28 2.85 0.51
CA LEU A 100 10.78 4.16 0.07
C LEU A 100 11.87 5.21 -0.12
N PRO A 101 12.85 5.39 0.81
CA PRO A 101 13.88 6.42 0.63
C PRO A 101 14.76 6.21 -0.61
N GLU A 102 15.10 4.95 -0.94
CA GLU A 102 15.91 4.66 -2.13
C GLU A 102 15.14 4.88 -3.43
N VAL A 103 13.83 4.57 -3.43
CA VAL A 103 12.96 4.85 -4.58
C VAL A 103 12.79 6.35 -4.78
N VAL A 104 12.51 7.11 -3.71
CA VAL A 104 12.41 8.57 -3.77
C VAL A 104 13.72 9.19 -4.28
N GLN A 105 14.86 8.72 -3.80
CA GLN A 105 16.16 9.19 -4.28
C GLN A 105 16.39 8.90 -5.77
N ALA A 106 15.85 7.80 -6.26
CA ALA A 106 16.06 7.37 -7.65
C ALA A 106 15.20 8.13 -8.66
N VAL A 107 13.96 8.50 -8.29
CA VAL A 107 12.95 9.00 -9.24
C VAL A 107 12.07 10.13 -8.70
N GLY A 108 12.25 10.60 -7.47
CA GLY A 108 11.38 11.60 -6.86
C GLY A 108 11.41 12.98 -7.51
N ASP A 109 12.36 13.23 -8.40
CA ASP A 109 12.45 14.43 -9.25
C ASP A 109 11.75 14.26 -10.62
N LYS A 110 11.37 13.02 -10.98
CA LYS A 110 10.76 12.66 -12.27
C LYS A 110 9.34 12.18 -12.16
N LEU A 111 9.03 11.46 -11.09
CA LEU A 111 7.74 10.79 -10.85
C LEU A 111 7.19 11.18 -9.49
N GLU A 112 5.88 11.15 -9.36
CA GLU A 112 5.28 11.08 -8.03
C GLU A 112 5.50 9.69 -7.42
N VAL A 113 5.89 9.66 -6.15
CA VAL A 113 6.12 8.41 -5.40
C VAL A 113 5.05 8.28 -4.34
N PHE A 114 4.20 7.27 -4.50
CA PHE A 114 3.19 6.91 -3.51
C PHE A 114 3.65 5.68 -2.72
N ALA A 115 3.09 5.50 -1.53
CA ALA A 115 3.35 4.31 -0.72
C ALA A 115 2.04 3.69 -0.22
N ASP A 116 2.00 2.37 -0.14
CA ASP A 116 0.93 1.66 0.55
C ASP A 116 1.48 0.55 1.44
N SER A 117 0.63 -0.33 1.91
CA SER A 117 0.93 -1.47 2.76
C SER A 117 1.25 -1.10 4.22
N GLY A 118 0.36 -1.51 5.09
CA GLY A 118 0.56 -1.44 6.53
C GLY A 118 0.17 -0.12 7.19
N PHE A 119 -0.24 0.89 6.47
CA PHE A 119 -0.67 2.18 7.02
C PHE A 119 -1.99 2.04 7.82
N ARG A 120 -1.93 2.30 9.11
CA ARG A 120 -3.06 2.14 10.05
C ARG A 120 -3.25 3.32 10.97
N ARG A 121 -2.22 4.14 11.18
CA ARG A 121 -2.18 5.25 12.12
C ARG A 121 -1.76 6.54 11.41
N GLY A 122 -2.15 7.68 11.95
CA GLY A 122 -1.70 8.98 11.45
C GLY A 122 -0.17 9.11 11.41
N THR A 123 0.52 8.58 12.41
CA THR A 123 2.00 8.56 12.45
C THR A 123 2.62 7.74 11.32
N ASP A 124 1.96 6.71 10.79
CA ASP A 124 2.48 5.94 9.66
C ASP A 124 2.47 6.80 8.39
N VAL A 125 1.39 7.57 8.19
CA VAL A 125 1.26 8.51 7.07
C VAL A 125 2.34 9.60 7.16
N ILE A 126 2.50 10.22 8.33
CA ILE A 126 3.52 11.26 8.56
C ILE A 126 4.93 10.73 8.26
N LYS A 127 5.24 9.49 8.67
CA LYS A 127 6.54 8.88 8.36
C LYS A 127 6.78 8.72 6.86
N ALA A 128 5.78 8.25 6.11
CA ALA A 128 5.93 8.09 4.66
C ALA A 128 6.12 9.45 3.97
N LEU A 129 5.33 10.45 4.33
CA LEU A 129 5.49 11.81 3.80
C LEU A 129 6.88 12.37 4.13
N ALA A 130 7.35 12.22 5.38
CA ALA A 130 8.67 12.64 5.80
C ALA A 130 9.81 11.89 5.08
N MET A 131 9.56 10.68 4.59
CA MET A 131 10.49 9.90 3.75
C MET A 131 10.41 10.26 2.26
N GLY A 132 9.55 11.22 1.88
CA GLY A 132 9.45 11.75 0.53
C GLY A 132 8.30 11.16 -0.31
N ALA A 133 7.38 10.40 0.27
CA ALA A 133 6.18 10.03 -0.45
C ALA A 133 5.28 11.25 -0.71
N ASN A 134 4.71 11.36 -1.90
CA ASN A 134 3.74 12.40 -2.27
C ASN A 134 2.34 12.07 -1.72
N ALA A 135 2.01 10.78 -1.62
CA ALA A 135 0.75 10.32 -1.08
C ALA A 135 0.85 8.90 -0.49
N VAL A 136 -0.16 8.54 0.30
CA VAL A 136 -0.30 7.22 0.91
C VAL A 136 -1.66 6.62 0.54
N LEU A 137 -1.64 5.34 0.18
CA LEU A 137 -2.86 4.57 -0.06
C LEU A 137 -3.13 3.64 1.12
N ILE A 138 -4.40 3.45 1.45
CA ILE A 138 -4.85 2.53 2.49
C ILE A 138 -5.76 1.44 1.91
N GLY A 139 -5.66 0.24 2.45
CA GLY A 139 -6.51 -0.90 2.08
C GLY A 139 -7.36 -1.35 3.27
N ARG A 140 -6.84 -2.27 4.05
CA ARG A 140 -7.56 -2.90 5.18
C ARG A 140 -8.24 -1.95 6.16
N PRO A 141 -7.70 -0.76 6.52
CA PRO A 141 -8.37 0.13 7.46
C PRO A 141 -9.79 0.51 7.05
N TYR A 142 -10.01 0.90 5.79
CA TYR A 142 -11.35 1.23 5.33
C TYR A 142 -12.23 -0.01 5.14
N LEU A 143 -11.65 -1.17 4.77
CA LEU A 143 -12.39 -2.44 4.65
C LEU A 143 -12.94 -2.90 6.00
N TYR A 144 -12.16 -2.74 7.08
CA TYR A 144 -12.67 -3.02 8.43
C TYR A 144 -13.81 -2.07 8.81
N GLY A 145 -13.70 -0.80 8.44
CA GLY A 145 -14.78 0.17 8.60
C GLY A 145 -16.03 -0.25 7.82
N LEU A 146 -15.86 -0.66 6.58
CA LEU A 146 -16.95 -1.15 5.71
C LEU A 146 -17.65 -2.37 6.33
N SER A 147 -16.89 -3.35 6.77
CA SER A 147 -17.42 -4.57 7.41
C SER A 147 -18.16 -4.28 8.71
N ALA A 148 -17.67 -3.33 9.52
CA ALA A 148 -18.24 -3.00 10.82
C ALA A 148 -19.51 -2.14 10.73
N GLY A 149 -19.62 -1.23 9.75
CA GLY A 149 -20.70 -0.25 9.71
C GLY A 149 -21.01 0.32 8.34
N GLY A 150 -20.70 -0.40 7.25
CA GLY A 150 -20.98 0.04 5.90
C GLY A 150 -20.35 1.41 5.59
N ARG A 151 -21.09 2.25 4.88
CA ARG A 151 -20.64 3.61 4.53
C ARG A 151 -20.23 4.45 5.74
N ALA A 152 -21.00 4.39 6.83
CA ALA A 152 -20.70 5.14 8.05
C ALA A 152 -19.40 4.64 8.70
N GLY A 153 -19.14 3.33 8.66
CA GLY A 153 -17.90 2.74 9.15
C GLY A 153 -16.67 3.18 8.35
N VAL A 154 -16.79 3.25 7.01
CA VAL A 154 -15.72 3.79 6.15
C VAL A 154 -15.45 5.26 6.50
N ALA A 155 -16.50 6.09 6.55
CA ALA A 155 -16.36 7.49 6.91
C ALA A 155 -15.66 7.67 8.26
N ARG A 156 -16.04 6.85 9.26
CA ARG A 156 -15.41 6.88 10.59
C ARG A 156 -13.94 6.45 10.58
N ALA A 157 -13.59 5.44 9.79
CA ALA A 157 -12.19 5.00 9.67
C ALA A 157 -11.30 6.10 9.06
N LEU A 158 -11.79 6.81 8.03
CA LEU A 158 -11.09 7.94 7.43
C LEU A 158 -10.98 9.13 8.37
N GLU A 159 -12.07 9.46 9.09
CA GLU A 159 -12.10 10.53 10.09
C GLU A 159 -11.09 10.27 11.23
N LEU A 160 -11.00 9.03 11.71
CA LEU A 160 -10.04 8.66 12.75
C LEU A 160 -8.60 8.86 12.26
N LEU A 161 -8.29 8.39 11.05
CA LEU A 161 -6.95 8.56 10.46
C LEU A 161 -6.61 10.05 10.29
N GLN A 162 -7.53 10.84 9.74
CA GLN A 162 -7.34 12.28 9.58
C GLN A 162 -7.16 12.99 10.93
N THR A 163 -7.94 12.62 11.94
CA THR A 163 -7.84 13.18 13.29
C THR A 163 -6.47 12.90 13.91
N GLU A 164 -5.95 11.68 13.72
CA GLU A 164 -4.62 11.32 14.19
C GLU A 164 -3.54 12.14 13.48
N ILE A 165 -3.59 12.26 12.15
CA ILE A 165 -2.63 13.06 11.38
C ILE A 165 -2.61 14.50 11.89
N ILE A 166 -3.78 15.15 12.00
CA ILE A 166 -3.90 16.54 12.46
C ILE A 166 -3.37 16.70 13.89
N ARG A 167 -3.72 15.79 14.80
CA ARG A 167 -3.24 15.81 16.17
C ARG A 167 -1.72 15.68 16.24
N ASP A 168 -1.18 14.72 15.52
CA ASP A 168 0.24 14.39 15.55
C ASP A 168 1.06 15.54 14.93
N MET A 169 0.59 16.15 13.84
CA MET A 169 1.18 17.38 13.29
C MET A 169 1.19 18.51 14.30
N LYS A 170 0.07 18.75 15.01
CA LYS A 170 0.00 19.78 16.08
C LYS A 170 1.00 19.53 17.20
N LEU A 171 1.17 18.26 17.62
CA LEU A 171 2.15 17.88 18.65
C LEU A 171 3.60 18.08 18.18
N MET A 172 3.84 18.02 16.88
CA MET A 172 5.13 18.27 16.24
C MET A 172 5.36 19.78 15.95
N GLY A 173 4.36 20.63 16.16
CA GLY A 173 4.43 22.07 15.85
C GLY A 173 4.31 22.38 14.36
N LEU A 174 3.72 21.48 13.58
CA LEU A 174 3.53 21.63 12.12
C LEU A 174 2.13 22.15 11.80
N CYS A 175 2.05 23.15 10.96
CA CYS A 175 0.79 23.77 10.51
C CYS A 175 0.33 23.27 9.13
N ASN A 176 1.26 22.78 8.31
CA ASN A 176 1.01 22.33 6.95
C ASN A 176 1.69 20.99 6.68
N VAL A 177 1.09 20.16 5.82
CA VAL A 177 1.67 18.88 5.40
C VAL A 177 3.00 19.05 4.63
N THR A 178 3.21 20.18 3.98
CA THR A 178 4.47 20.52 3.31
C THR A 178 5.65 20.79 4.26
N GLU A 179 5.37 20.95 5.55
CA GLU A 179 6.39 21.08 6.59
C GLU A 179 6.87 19.73 7.12
N ILE A 180 6.24 18.63 6.69
CA ILE A 180 6.66 17.28 7.03
C ILE A 180 7.90 16.95 6.18
N THR A 181 9.08 16.98 6.80
CA THR A 181 10.37 16.74 6.17
C THR A 181 11.10 15.59 6.86
N PRO A 182 12.20 15.07 6.29
CA PRO A 182 13.02 14.04 6.92
C PRO A 182 13.50 14.41 8.34
N ASP A 183 13.65 15.70 8.66
CA ASP A 183 14.04 16.18 9.98
C ASP A 183 13.01 15.86 11.08
N CYS A 184 11.78 15.57 10.68
CA CYS A 184 10.72 15.10 11.58
C CYS A 184 10.98 13.67 12.09
N LEU A 185 11.94 12.96 11.49
CA LEU A 185 12.19 11.55 11.80
C LEU A 185 13.50 11.35 12.56
N ARG A 186 13.51 10.36 13.44
CA ARG A 186 14.73 9.82 14.00
C ARG A 186 14.77 8.31 13.82
N LYS A 187 15.87 7.79 13.25
CA LYS A 187 16.11 6.35 13.26
C LYS A 187 16.20 5.88 14.72
N ARG A 188 15.43 4.85 15.03
CA ARG A 188 15.61 4.15 16.29
C ARG A 188 16.98 3.48 16.22
N THR A 189 17.92 3.95 17.01
CA THR A 189 19.21 3.25 17.20
C THR A 189 18.88 1.93 17.88
N GLU A 190 19.25 0.81 17.27
CA GLU A 190 19.25 -0.47 17.97
C GLU A 190 20.13 -0.29 19.18
N GLN A 191 19.54 -0.27 20.37
CA GLN A 191 20.29 -0.45 21.59
C GLN A 191 20.87 -1.88 21.48
N ARG A 192 22.14 -1.98 21.09
CA ARG A 192 22.90 -3.22 21.23
C ARG A 192 22.60 -3.72 22.63
N THR A 193 21.97 -4.87 22.72
CA THR A 193 21.88 -5.69 23.92
C THR A 193 23.28 -6.12 24.35
N ALA A 194 24.08 -5.15 24.78
CA ALA A 194 25.40 -5.34 25.38
C ALA A 194 25.25 -5.26 26.89
N SER A 195 24.40 -6.11 27.49
CA SER A 195 24.33 -6.22 28.93
C SER A 195 23.76 -7.54 29.45
N LEU A 196 23.93 -8.65 28.70
CA LEU A 196 23.58 -9.96 29.26
C LEU A 196 24.82 -10.92 29.39
N SER A 197 26.04 -10.44 29.18
CA SER A 197 27.26 -11.26 29.34
C SER A 197 28.06 -10.91 30.58
N LEU A 198 27.48 -10.27 31.58
CA LEU A 198 28.17 -9.92 32.84
C LEU A 198 27.44 -10.43 34.10
N MET A 199 26.54 -11.40 33.96
CA MET A 199 25.91 -12.12 35.08
C MET A 199 25.81 -13.62 34.77
N LEU A 200 26.91 -14.29 34.52
CA LEU A 200 27.10 -15.72 34.76
C LEU A 200 28.51 -15.95 35.22
#